data_a021744d92a83e8c4bf550d4cdf7bf7c
#
_entry.id   a021744d92a83e8c4bf550d4cdf7bf7c
#
_cell.length_a   1.000
_cell.length_b   1.000
_cell.length_c   1.000
_cell.angle_alpha   90.00
_cell.angle_beta   90.00
_cell.angle_gamma   90.00
#
_symmetry.space_group_name_H-M   'P 1'
#
loop_
_entity.id
_entity.type
_entity.pdbx_description
1 polymer ?
#
loop_
_entity_poly.entity_id
_entity_poly.type
_entity_poly.pdbx_seq_one_letter_code
_entity_poly.pdbx_strand_id
1 'polypeptide(L)'
;VGIGDLFSLRIAGNIAGQKVLGSLEFACQAKGSKVILVLGHTDCGAVTSACQLRLQQKQISDVKEMPHIQYVLGPLMHSVESVYDIMQPRELNKTFVNQVTAMNVHYNIQYIINNSTVLKDLLDRGEIAIVGAIYDVKTGHVEFLDA
;
A
#
# COMPACT_ATOMS: atom_id res chain seq x y z
N VAL A 1 -10.18 -20.04 6.18
CA VAL A 1 -9.47 -19.23 7.16
C VAL A 1 -10.43 -18.86 8.27
N GLY A 2 -10.14 -19.23 9.51
CA GLY A 2 -10.98 -18.98 10.70
C GLY A 2 -10.52 -17.76 11.51
N ILE A 3 -11.25 -17.48 12.59
CA ILE A 3 -10.86 -16.43 13.54
C ILE A 3 -9.56 -16.86 14.23
N GLY A 4 -8.55 -15.96 14.18
CA GLY A 4 -7.23 -16.22 14.75
C GLY A 4 -6.17 -16.72 13.76
N ASP A 5 -6.56 -17.10 12.54
CA ASP A 5 -5.62 -17.57 11.51
C ASP A 5 -4.85 -16.42 10.86
N LEU A 6 -5.41 -15.22 10.84
CA LEU A 6 -4.83 -14.04 10.23
C LEU A 6 -4.75 -12.87 11.21
N PHE A 7 -3.63 -12.16 11.18
CA PHE A 7 -3.50 -10.83 11.75
C PHE A 7 -3.77 -9.79 10.65
N SER A 8 -4.96 -9.18 10.66
CA SER A 8 -5.42 -8.32 9.58
C SER A 8 -5.33 -6.84 9.94
N LEU A 9 -4.66 -6.07 9.09
CA LEU A 9 -4.56 -4.61 9.17
C LEU A 9 -5.18 -4.00 7.92
N ARG A 10 -6.18 -3.12 8.10
CA ARG A 10 -6.89 -2.51 6.98
C ARG A 10 -6.96 -1.00 7.14
N ILE A 11 -6.33 -0.31 6.19
CA ILE A 11 -6.29 1.16 6.12
C ILE A 11 -6.57 1.58 4.67
N ALA A 12 -7.31 2.68 4.49
CA ALA A 12 -7.57 3.25 3.17
C ALA A 12 -6.25 3.52 2.43
N GLY A 13 -6.19 3.15 1.15
CA GLY A 13 -4.99 3.29 0.33
C GLY A 13 -3.88 2.28 0.63
N ASN A 14 -4.11 1.29 1.49
CA ASN A 14 -3.15 0.25 1.84
C ASN A 14 -1.76 0.82 2.23
N ILE A 15 -1.76 1.88 3.04
CA ILE A 15 -0.54 2.59 3.44
C ILE A 15 0.02 2.04 4.76
N ALA A 16 1.33 1.91 4.83
CA ALA A 16 2.04 1.62 6.07
C ALA A 16 2.38 2.92 6.80
N GLY A 17 2.28 2.89 8.12
CA GLY A 17 2.65 3.99 9.00
C GLY A 17 3.03 3.44 10.37
N GLN A 18 3.39 4.29 11.31
CA GLN A 18 3.93 3.86 12.61
C GLN A 18 3.02 2.86 13.35
N LYS A 19 1.69 3.05 13.32
CA LYS A 19 0.75 2.13 13.97
C LYS A 19 0.69 0.77 13.27
N VAL A 20 0.81 0.77 11.94
CA VAL A 20 0.89 -0.46 11.14
C VAL A 20 2.20 -1.18 11.44
N LEU A 21 3.34 -0.47 11.46
CA LEU A 21 4.63 -1.07 11.81
C LEU A 21 4.61 -1.74 13.17
N GLY A 22 4.16 -1.04 14.23
CA GLY A 22 4.06 -1.63 15.57
C GLY A 22 3.14 -2.85 15.62
N SER A 23 2.07 -2.86 14.85
CA SER A 23 1.16 -4.01 14.75
C SER A 23 1.81 -5.20 14.01
N LEU A 24 2.59 -4.95 12.95
CA LEU A 24 3.34 -5.98 12.23
C LEU A 24 4.48 -6.56 13.09
N GLU A 25 5.20 -5.71 13.83
CA GLU A 25 6.21 -6.15 14.79
C GLU A 25 5.59 -7.07 15.85
N PHE A 26 4.45 -6.69 16.41
CA PHE A 26 3.74 -7.52 17.36
C PHE A 26 3.29 -8.85 16.74
N ALA A 27 2.75 -8.83 15.52
CA ALA A 27 2.31 -10.03 14.82
C ALA A 27 3.49 -10.99 14.53
N CYS A 28 4.62 -10.48 14.06
CA CYS A 28 5.76 -11.30 13.68
C CYS A 28 6.61 -11.72 14.90
N GLN A 29 7.00 -10.74 15.74
CA GLN A 29 7.92 -11.01 16.85
C GLN A 29 7.22 -11.67 18.04
N ALA A 30 6.00 -11.24 18.39
CA ALA A 30 5.31 -11.73 19.59
C ALA A 30 4.33 -12.88 19.32
N LYS A 31 3.70 -12.90 18.13
CA LYS A 31 2.70 -13.93 17.76
C LYS A 31 3.22 -14.96 16.76
N GLY A 32 4.42 -14.77 16.22
CA GLY A 32 5.08 -15.75 15.38
C GLY A 32 4.54 -15.83 13.94
N SER A 33 3.87 -14.78 13.45
CA SER A 33 3.48 -14.69 12.04
C SER A 33 4.72 -14.77 11.14
N LYS A 34 4.67 -15.58 10.09
CA LYS A 34 5.84 -15.86 9.22
C LYS A 34 5.77 -15.16 7.88
N VAL A 35 4.61 -14.63 7.51
CA VAL A 35 4.43 -13.96 6.23
C VAL A 35 3.69 -12.64 6.45
N ILE A 36 4.24 -11.56 5.88
CA ILE A 36 3.56 -10.29 5.71
C ILE A 36 3.11 -10.21 4.26
N LEU A 37 1.81 -10.17 4.03
CA LEU A 37 1.23 -9.93 2.72
C LEU A 37 0.79 -8.47 2.63
N VAL A 38 1.44 -7.69 1.75
CA VAL A 38 1.02 -6.34 1.40
C VAL A 38 0.09 -6.44 0.20
N LEU A 39 -1.21 -6.29 0.45
CA LEU A 39 -2.25 -6.56 -0.53
C LEU A 39 -2.92 -5.27 -1.01
N GLY A 40 -2.60 -4.84 -2.23
CA GLY A 40 -3.37 -3.83 -2.96
C GLY A 40 -4.62 -4.42 -3.60
N HIS A 41 -5.49 -3.59 -4.16
CA HIS A 41 -6.67 -4.07 -4.89
C HIS A 41 -7.04 -3.16 -6.06
N THR A 42 -7.68 -3.72 -7.07
CA THR A 42 -8.24 -2.96 -8.19
C THR A 42 -9.38 -2.04 -7.71
N ASP A 43 -9.67 -1.02 -8.49
CA ASP A 43 -10.74 -0.04 -8.22
C ASP A 43 -10.61 0.64 -6.81
N CYS A 44 -9.38 0.85 -6.33
CA CYS A 44 -9.12 1.50 -5.04
C CYS A 44 -9.49 2.98 -5.08
N GLY A 45 -10.49 3.39 -4.27
CA GLY A 45 -10.96 4.76 -4.23
C GLY A 45 -9.90 5.77 -3.79
N ALA A 46 -9.07 5.42 -2.80
CA ALA A 46 -7.99 6.30 -2.32
C ALA A 46 -6.91 6.52 -3.38
N VAL A 47 -6.47 5.46 -4.07
CA VAL A 47 -5.50 5.56 -5.18
C VAL A 47 -6.09 6.36 -6.34
N THR A 48 -7.34 6.09 -6.71
CA THR A 48 -8.06 6.83 -7.76
C THR A 48 -8.13 8.31 -7.44
N SER A 49 -8.47 8.68 -6.19
CA SER A 49 -8.53 10.08 -5.75
C SER A 49 -7.16 10.77 -5.81
N ALA A 50 -6.09 10.09 -5.40
CA ALA A 50 -4.74 10.63 -5.48
C ALA A 50 -4.31 10.87 -6.95
N CYS A 51 -4.57 9.90 -7.84
CA CYS A 51 -4.35 10.05 -9.28
C CYS A 51 -5.12 11.23 -9.87
N GLN A 52 -6.36 11.40 -9.47
CA GLN A 52 -7.22 12.49 -9.95
C GLN A 52 -6.72 13.86 -9.50
N LEU A 53 -6.28 14.01 -8.24
CA LEU A 53 -5.67 15.25 -7.75
C LEU A 53 -4.45 15.64 -8.59
N ARG A 54 -3.57 14.66 -8.86
CA ARG A 54 -2.38 14.90 -9.70
C ARG A 54 -2.72 15.38 -11.10
N LEU A 55 -3.66 14.70 -11.76
CA LEU A 55 -4.11 15.09 -13.11
C LEU A 55 -4.78 16.46 -13.17
N GLN A 56 -5.49 16.84 -12.12
CA GLN A 56 -6.12 18.17 -11.98
C GLN A 56 -5.14 19.24 -11.50
N GLN A 57 -3.88 18.91 -11.25
CA GLN A 57 -2.86 19.80 -10.68
C GLN A 57 -3.31 20.44 -9.37
N LYS A 58 -4.12 19.72 -8.58
CA LYS A 58 -4.60 20.15 -7.27
C LYS A 58 -3.69 19.65 -6.16
N GLN A 59 -3.63 20.44 -5.08
CA GLN A 59 -2.97 20.03 -3.85
C GLN A 59 -3.93 19.27 -2.94
N ILE A 60 -3.40 18.40 -2.06
CA ILE A 60 -4.22 17.71 -1.05
C ILE A 60 -4.92 18.72 -0.13
N SER A 61 -4.26 19.86 0.14
CA SER A 61 -4.81 20.97 0.93
C SER A 61 -6.07 21.61 0.32
N ASP A 62 -6.34 21.37 -0.97
CA ASP A 62 -7.54 21.86 -1.63
C ASP A 62 -8.79 21.05 -1.27
N VAL A 63 -8.61 19.86 -0.67
CA VAL A 63 -9.71 18.98 -0.20
C VAL A 63 -10.11 19.40 1.23
N LYS A 64 -10.85 20.50 1.32
CA LYS A 64 -11.22 21.13 2.60
C LYS A 64 -12.30 20.39 3.38
N GLU A 65 -13.14 19.61 2.70
CA GLU A 65 -14.26 18.86 3.27
C GLU A 65 -13.80 17.69 4.14
N MET A 66 -12.57 17.22 3.95
CA MET A 66 -11.98 16.08 4.66
C MET A 66 -10.57 16.42 5.16
N PRO A 67 -10.44 17.19 6.26
CA PRO A 67 -9.12 17.71 6.69
C PRO A 67 -8.11 16.63 7.05
N HIS A 68 -8.56 15.41 7.39
CA HIS A 68 -7.68 14.28 7.71
C HIS A 68 -7.32 13.41 6.50
N ILE A 69 -7.90 13.67 5.32
CA ILE A 69 -7.61 12.88 4.10
C ILE A 69 -6.14 12.98 3.69
N GLN A 70 -5.45 14.05 4.10
CA GLN A 70 -4.01 14.21 3.87
C GLN A 70 -3.16 13.06 4.41
N TYR A 71 -3.58 12.41 5.49
CA TYR A 71 -2.88 11.26 6.08
C TYR A 71 -3.08 9.97 5.27
N VAL A 72 -4.05 9.95 4.36
CA VAL A 72 -4.30 8.86 3.42
C VAL A 72 -3.69 9.18 2.05
N LEU A 73 -3.98 10.35 1.49
CA LEU A 73 -3.54 10.70 0.14
C LEU A 73 -2.06 11.09 0.08
N GLY A 74 -1.53 11.73 1.14
CA GLY A 74 -0.13 12.17 1.18
C GLY A 74 0.87 11.05 0.90
N PRO A 75 0.82 9.93 1.63
CA PRO A 75 1.70 8.79 1.35
C PRO A 75 1.54 8.19 -0.05
N LEU A 76 0.33 8.24 -0.64
CA LEU A 76 0.07 7.74 -1.99
C LEU A 76 0.72 8.59 -3.09
N MET A 77 0.93 9.89 -2.85
CA MET A 77 1.47 10.81 -3.86
C MET A 77 2.85 10.38 -4.36
N HIS A 78 3.67 9.75 -3.52
CA HIS A 78 4.96 9.22 -3.97
C HIS A 78 4.80 8.21 -5.11
N SER A 79 3.88 7.26 -4.95
CA SER A 79 3.59 6.25 -5.97
C SER A 79 2.92 6.87 -7.21
N VAL A 80 2.05 7.87 -7.01
CA VAL A 80 1.40 8.61 -8.11
C VAL A 80 2.43 9.32 -8.96
N GLU A 81 3.34 10.09 -8.36
CA GLU A 81 4.37 10.84 -9.10
C GLU A 81 5.32 9.91 -9.84
N SER A 82 5.79 8.83 -9.20
CA SER A 82 6.68 7.86 -9.83
C SER A 82 6.08 7.25 -11.11
N VAL A 83 4.80 6.90 -11.09
CA VAL A 83 4.12 6.33 -12.25
C VAL A 83 3.74 7.42 -13.26
N TYR A 84 3.34 8.60 -12.79
CA TYR A 84 3.00 9.73 -13.65
C TYR A 84 4.19 10.17 -14.52
N ASP A 85 5.38 10.25 -13.95
CA ASP A 85 6.60 10.65 -14.67
C ASP A 85 6.95 9.69 -15.82
N ILE A 86 6.62 8.41 -15.66
CA ILE A 86 6.86 7.38 -16.69
C ILE A 86 5.75 7.38 -17.76
N MET A 87 4.48 7.38 -17.32
CA MET A 87 3.35 7.17 -18.20
C MET A 87 2.81 8.46 -18.85
N GLN A 88 2.95 9.59 -18.17
CA GLN A 88 2.42 10.91 -18.57
C GLN A 88 0.96 10.85 -19.06
N PRO A 89 0.04 10.27 -18.28
CA PRO A 89 -1.34 10.11 -18.70
C PRO A 89 -2.02 11.46 -18.87
N ARG A 90 -2.82 11.60 -19.93
CA ARG A 90 -3.59 12.84 -20.19
C ARG A 90 -4.91 12.89 -19.42
N GLU A 91 -5.42 11.72 -19.05
CA GLU A 91 -6.68 11.55 -18.34
C GLU A 91 -6.63 10.36 -17.39
N LEU A 92 -7.57 10.33 -16.44
CA LEU A 92 -7.72 9.22 -15.53
C LEU A 92 -8.17 7.97 -16.28
N ASN A 93 -7.38 6.92 -16.18
CA ASN A 93 -7.70 5.61 -16.79
C ASN A 93 -7.26 4.47 -15.87
N LYS A 94 -7.85 3.29 -16.11
CA LYS A 94 -7.59 2.10 -15.27
C LYS A 94 -6.14 1.65 -15.27
N THR A 95 -5.47 1.75 -16.41
CA THR A 95 -4.07 1.34 -16.52
C THR A 95 -3.19 2.17 -15.61
N PHE A 96 -3.36 3.50 -15.62
CA PHE A 96 -2.64 4.39 -14.73
C PHE A 96 -2.92 4.08 -13.25
N VAL A 97 -4.20 3.96 -12.86
CA VAL A 97 -4.59 3.66 -11.47
C VAL A 97 -4.04 2.31 -11.02
N ASN A 98 -4.09 1.28 -11.86
CA ASN A 98 -3.57 -0.04 -11.53
C ASN A 98 -2.04 -0.05 -11.38
N GLN A 99 -1.32 0.69 -12.23
CA GLN A 99 0.13 0.84 -12.09
C GLN A 99 0.50 1.58 -10.79
N VAL A 100 -0.24 2.63 -10.44
CA VAL A 100 -0.07 3.32 -9.14
C VAL A 100 -0.36 2.39 -7.97
N THR A 101 -1.40 1.54 -8.08
CA THR A 101 -1.73 0.55 -7.04
C THR A 101 -0.58 -0.44 -6.83
N ALA A 102 0.00 -0.97 -7.90
CA ALA A 102 1.15 -1.88 -7.84
C ALA A 102 2.39 -1.17 -7.25
N MET A 103 2.69 0.05 -7.72
CA MET A 103 3.78 0.87 -7.19
C MET A 103 3.61 1.15 -5.69
N ASN A 104 2.38 1.41 -5.24
CA ASN A 104 2.08 1.64 -3.83
C ASN A 104 2.32 0.38 -2.98
N VAL A 105 2.04 -0.82 -3.48
CA VAL A 105 2.38 -2.07 -2.79
C VAL A 105 3.89 -2.18 -2.62
N HIS A 106 4.68 -1.99 -3.68
CA HIS A 106 6.14 -2.01 -3.60
C HIS A 106 6.68 -0.93 -2.64
N TYR A 107 6.16 0.29 -2.73
CA TYR A 107 6.56 1.37 -1.82
C TYR A 107 6.32 1.01 -0.35
N ASN A 108 5.17 0.42 -0.02
CA ASN A 108 4.85 0.03 1.35
C ASN A 108 5.71 -1.14 1.84
N ILE A 109 6.08 -2.09 0.98
CA ILE A 109 7.07 -3.13 1.32
C ILE A 109 8.40 -2.47 1.69
N GLN A 110 8.91 -1.57 0.87
CA GLN A 110 10.15 -0.84 1.16
C GLN A 110 10.03 0.02 2.42
N TYR A 111 8.88 0.67 2.63
CA TYR A 111 8.62 1.44 3.83
C TYR A 111 8.70 0.56 5.10
N ILE A 112 8.09 -0.62 5.08
CA ILE A 112 8.13 -1.58 6.20
C ILE A 112 9.57 -1.99 6.50
N ILE A 113 10.34 -2.38 5.49
CA ILE A 113 11.73 -2.84 5.64
C ILE A 113 12.63 -1.71 6.16
N ASN A 114 12.46 -0.49 5.64
CA ASN A 114 13.34 0.64 5.96
C ASN A 114 13.01 1.32 7.29
N ASN A 115 11.81 1.14 7.83
CA ASN A 115 11.35 1.83 9.03
C ASN A 115 11.11 0.92 10.24
N SER A 116 11.35 -0.39 10.12
CA SER A 116 11.31 -1.33 11.24
C SER A 116 12.57 -2.18 11.26
N THR A 117 13.46 -1.89 12.19
CA THR A 117 14.67 -2.71 12.42
C THR A 117 14.30 -4.12 12.82
N VAL A 118 13.24 -4.31 13.61
CA VAL A 118 12.75 -5.62 14.06
C VAL A 118 12.32 -6.48 12.87
N LEU A 119 11.49 -5.94 11.98
CA LEU A 119 11.02 -6.70 10.81
C LEU A 119 12.15 -6.93 9.81
N LYS A 120 13.04 -5.96 9.64
CA LYS A 120 14.22 -6.12 8.80
C LYS A 120 15.12 -7.25 9.30
N ASP A 121 15.41 -7.29 10.59
CA ASP A 121 16.23 -8.33 11.19
C ASP A 121 15.61 -9.74 11.05
N LEU A 122 14.28 -9.84 11.22
CA LEU A 122 13.56 -11.10 11.01
C LEU A 122 13.61 -11.55 9.54
N LEU A 123 13.49 -10.60 8.61
CA LEU A 123 13.59 -10.85 7.17
C LEU A 123 15.01 -11.29 6.79
N ASP A 124 16.04 -10.58 7.25
CA ASP A 124 17.46 -10.88 6.97
C ASP A 124 17.88 -12.26 7.49
N ARG A 125 17.27 -12.71 8.60
CA ARG A 125 17.48 -14.07 9.14
C ARG A 125 16.62 -15.14 8.48
N GLY A 126 15.76 -14.78 7.53
CA GLY A 126 14.85 -15.70 6.86
C GLY A 126 13.74 -16.25 7.77
N GLU A 127 13.45 -15.58 8.88
CA GLU A 127 12.41 -15.99 9.82
C GLU A 127 11.01 -15.56 9.40
N ILE A 128 10.92 -14.52 8.57
CA ILE A 128 9.69 -14.06 7.91
C ILE A 128 9.92 -13.82 6.42
N ALA A 129 8.83 -13.76 5.67
CA ALA A 129 8.80 -13.28 4.29
C ALA A 129 7.86 -12.07 4.18
N ILE A 130 8.18 -11.15 3.25
CA ILE A 130 7.29 -10.04 2.89
C ILE A 130 6.99 -10.18 1.41
N VAL A 131 5.73 -10.25 1.04
CA VAL A 131 5.27 -10.42 -0.34
C VAL A 131 4.22 -9.37 -0.69
N GLY A 132 4.20 -8.94 -1.95
CA GLY A 132 3.21 -8.05 -2.50
C GLY A 132 2.22 -8.77 -3.38
N ALA A 133 0.95 -8.34 -3.39
CA ALA A 133 -0.03 -8.85 -4.33
C ALA A 133 -1.11 -7.80 -4.62
N ILE A 134 -1.83 -8.02 -5.71
CA ILE A 134 -3.02 -7.24 -6.10
C ILE A 134 -4.23 -8.16 -6.13
N TYR A 135 -5.27 -7.77 -5.42
CA TYR A 135 -6.57 -8.43 -5.42
C TYR A 135 -7.50 -7.79 -6.44
N ASP A 136 -8.00 -8.55 -7.38
CA ASP A 136 -9.05 -8.08 -8.29
C ASP A 136 -10.41 -8.22 -7.63
N VAL A 137 -11.05 -7.07 -7.34
CA VAL A 137 -12.32 -7.03 -6.61
C VAL A 137 -13.51 -7.60 -7.41
N LYS A 138 -13.37 -7.78 -8.74
CA LYS A 138 -14.43 -8.31 -9.59
C LYS A 138 -14.37 -9.82 -9.76
N THR A 139 -13.15 -10.34 -9.84
CA THR A 139 -12.93 -11.77 -10.12
C THR A 139 -12.54 -12.56 -8.89
N GLY A 140 -12.04 -11.89 -7.84
CA GLY A 140 -11.46 -12.54 -6.67
C GLY A 140 -10.04 -13.08 -6.91
N HIS A 141 -9.46 -12.84 -8.08
CA HIS A 141 -8.09 -13.26 -8.40
C HIS A 141 -7.07 -12.47 -7.57
N VAL A 142 -6.01 -13.16 -7.16
CA VAL A 142 -4.85 -12.55 -6.48
C VAL A 142 -3.64 -12.77 -7.37
N GLU A 143 -3.05 -11.68 -7.82
CA GLU A 143 -1.80 -11.66 -8.58
C GLU A 143 -0.65 -11.28 -7.66
N PHE A 144 0.31 -12.18 -7.47
CA PHE A 144 1.53 -11.87 -6.73
C PHE A 144 2.48 -11.03 -7.58
N LEU A 145 3.04 -10.01 -6.97
CA LEU A 145 4.01 -9.13 -7.62
C LEU A 145 5.42 -9.71 -7.45
N ASP A 146 6.24 -9.55 -8.50
CA ASP A 146 7.66 -9.89 -8.42
C ASP A 146 8.35 -9.00 -7.37
N ALA A 147 9.35 -9.61 -6.67
CA ALA A 147 10.09 -8.96 -5.60
C ALA A 147 11.02 -7.83 -6.10
#